data_43d5b294e8c7bac6762e2ab7092aadfd
#
_entry.id   43d5b294e8c7bac6762e2ab7092aadfd
#
_cell.length_a   1.000
_cell.length_b   1.000
_cell.length_c   1.000
_cell.angle_alpha   90.00
_cell.angle_beta   90.00
_cell.angle_gamma   90.00
#
_symmetry.space_group_name_H-M   'P 1'
#
loop_
_entity.id
_entity.type
_entity.pdbx_description
1 polymer ?
#
loop_
_entity_poly.entity_id
_entity_poly.type
_entity_poly.pdbx_seq_one_letter_code
_entity_poly.pdbx_strand_id
1 'polypeptide(L)'
;MSDIRHVIQLDVEHISAYSLMYEEGTPLYHMLKQGKISEIDEETSRKMYEALIDQLTGAGYEHYEISNFARPGFRSRHNSSYWHEVPYIGIGAAAHSYNRKQRSWNIENIQTYIRSIGDGIL
;
A
#
# COMPACT_ATOMS: atom_id res chain seq x y z
N MET A 1 -10.32 -11.57 -11.93
CA MET A 1 -11.80 -11.44 -11.95
C MET A 1 -12.49 -12.28 -10.88
N SER A 2 -12.07 -13.53 -10.61
CA SER A 2 -12.64 -14.34 -9.50
C SER A 2 -12.41 -13.70 -8.13
N ASP A 3 -11.21 -13.18 -7.89
CA ASP A 3 -10.76 -12.64 -6.59
C ASP A 3 -11.57 -11.42 -6.17
N ILE A 4 -11.85 -10.49 -7.11
CA ILE A 4 -12.68 -9.31 -6.83
C ILE A 4 -14.09 -9.74 -6.36
N ARG A 5 -14.69 -10.75 -7.01
CA ARG A 5 -15.99 -11.27 -6.60
C ARG A 5 -15.95 -11.92 -5.22
N HIS A 6 -14.89 -12.66 -4.90
CA HIS A 6 -14.72 -13.23 -3.57
C HIS A 6 -14.58 -12.15 -2.50
N VAL A 7 -13.79 -11.10 -2.77
CA VAL A 7 -13.66 -9.97 -1.85
C VAL A 7 -14.98 -9.25 -1.62
N ILE A 8 -15.79 -9.05 -2.69
CA ILE A 8 -17.14 -8.46 -2.56
C ILE A 8 -18.05 -9.34 -1.68
N GLN A 9 -17.96 -10.68 -1.83
CA GLN A 9 -18.75 -11.62 -1.01
C GLN A 9 -18.37 -11.63 0.47
N LEU A 10 -17.15 -11.20 0.83
CA LEU A 10 -16.75 -11.04 2.24
C LEU A 10 -17.46 -9.89 2.94
N ASP A 11 -18.04 -8.96 2.16
CA ASP A 11 -18.81 -7.79 2.62
C ASP A 11 -18.10 -6.96 3.71
N VAL A 12 -16.80 -6.78 3.55
CA VAL A 12 -15.98 -5.99 4.46
C VAL A 12 -16.18 -4.49 4.24
N GLU A 13 -15.94 -3.66 5.25
CA GLU A 13 -16.14 -2.22 5.20
C GLU A 13 -15.08 -1.48 4.37
N HIS A 14 -13.86 -2.05 4.27
CA HIS A 14 -12.73 -1.41 3.62
C HIS A 14 -11.87 -2.42 2.87
N ILE A 15 -11.42 -2.04 1.68
CA ILE A 15 -10.59 -2.85 0.80
C ILE A 15 -9.39 -2.01 0.35
N SER A 16 -8.18 -2.56 0.51
CA SER A 16 -6.97 -2.03 -0.11
C SER A 16 -6.51 -2.97 -1.21
N ALA A 17 -6.30 -2.46 -2.41
CA ALA A 17 -5.92 -3.24 -3.58
C ALA A 17 -4.75 -2.56 -4.29
N TYR A 18 -3.59 -3.22 -4.26
CA TYR A 18 -2.35 -2.70 -4.82
C TYR A 18 -1.92 -3.49 -6.05
N SER A 19 -1.30 -2.84 -7.01
CA SER A 19 -0.56 -3.52 -8.07
C SER A 19 0.72 -4.12 -7.48
N LEU A 20 1.03 -5.35 -7.92
CA LEU A 20 2.25 -6.02 -7.50
C LEU A 20 3.48 -5.28 -8.04
N MET A 21 4.40 -4.93 -7.16
CA MET A 21 5.71 -4.36 -7.51
C MET A 21 6.81 -5.39 -7.27
N TYR A 22 7.78 -5.44 -8.20
CA TYR A 22 8.93 -6.32 -8.11
C TYR A 22 10.14 -5.55 -7.58
N GLU A 23 10.29 -5.50 -6.27
CA GLU A 23 11.36 -4.76 -5.63
C GLU A 23 12.68 -5.53 -5.63
N GLU A 24 13.76 -4.85 -5.99
CA GLU A 24 15.11 -5.40 -6.00
C GLU A 24 15.49 -5.98 -4.64
N GLY A 25 16.22 -7.10 -4.64
CA GLY A 25 16.60 -7.80 -3.41
C GLY A 25 15.56 -8.75 -2.85
N THR A 26 14.32 -8.77 -3.38
CA THR A 26 13.27 -9.69 -2.94
C THR A 26 13.34 -11.04 -3.67
N PRO A 27 12.87 -12.15 -3.04
CA PRO A 27 12.78 -13.45 -3.73
C PRO A 27 11.96 -13.38 -5.02
N LEU A 28 10.87 -12.59 -5.02
CA LEU A 28 10.00 -12.43 -6.18
C LEU A 28 10.73 -11.76 -7.35
N TYR A 29 11.53 -10.72 -7.06
CA TYR A 29 12.37 -10.08 -8.07
C TYR A 29 13.43 -11.04 -8.66
N HIS A 30 14.03 -11.90 -7.83
CA HIS A 30 14.94 -12.94 -8.32
C HIS A 30 14.24 -13.94 -9.23
N MET A 31 13.00 -14.34 -8.92
CA MET A 31 12.20 -15.22 -9.80
C MET A 31 11.91 -14.56 -11.15
N LEU A 32 11.59 -13.26 -11.15
CA LEU A 32 11.40 -12.48 -12.38
C LEU A 32 12.69 -12.44 -13.21
N LYS A 33 13.83 -12.12 -12.59
CA LYS A 33 15.13 -12.10 -13.29
C LYS A 33 15.56 -13.46 -13.84
N GLN A 34 15.14 -14.54 -13.21
CA GLN A 34 15.39 -15.91 -13.67
C GLN A 34 14.38 -16.38 -14.75
N GLY A 35 13.42 -15.57 -15.14
CA GLY A 35 12.38 -15.93 -16.10
C GLY A 35 11.38 -16.98 -15.59
N LYS A 36 11.35 -17.25 -14.27
CA LYS A 36 10.39 -18.18 -13.65
C LYS A 36 8.99 -17.62 -13.59
N ILE A 37 8.87 -16.31 -13.57
CA ILE A 37 7.64 -15.55 -13.66
C ILE A 37 7.84 -14.41 -14.65
N SER A 38 6.77 -13.88 -15.18
CA SER A 38 6.77 -12.70 -16.04
C SER A 38 5.91 -11.61 -15.43
N GLU A 39 6.33 -10.38 -15.59
CA GLU A 39 5.51 -9.21 -15.30
C GLU A 39 4.36 -9.12 -16.31
N ILE A 40 3.19 -8.73 -15.84
CA ILE A 40 2.07 -8.44 -16.75
C ILE A 40 2.36 -7.15 -17.52
N ASP A 41 1.91 -7.08 -18.76
CA ASP A 41 2.04 -5.87 -19.57
C ASP A 41 1.16 -4.73 -19.00
N GLU A 42 1.56 -3.50 -19.33
CA GLU A 42 0.93 -2.28 -18.83
C GLU A 42 -0.56 -2.20 -19.20
N GLU A 43 -0.92 -2.62 -20.41
CA GLU A 43 -2.30 -2.58 -20.87
C GLU A 43 -3.19 -3.58 -20.10
N THR A 44 -2.67 -4.76 -19.80
CA THR A 44 -3.36 -5.73 -18.96
C THR A 44 -3.51 -5.22 -17.52
N SER A 45 -2.44 -4.63 -16.97
CA SER A 45 -2.46 -4.01 -15.64
C SER A 45 -3.52 -2.91 -15.56
N ARG A 46 -3.57 -2.02 -16.56
CA ARG A 46 -4.56 -0.95 -16.68
C ARG A 46 -6.00 -1.51 -16.70
N LYS A 47 -6.25 -2.52 -17.54
CA LYS A 47 -7.58 -3.17 -17.62
C LYS A 47 -7.99 -3.85 -16.31
N MET A 48 -7.03 -4.45 -15.60
CA MET A 48 -7.30 -5.04 -14.29
C MET A 48 -7.71 -3.98 -13.27
N TYR A 49 -7.04 -2.84 -13.28
CA TYR A 49 -7.35 -1.72 -12.39
C TYR A 49 -8.72 -1.09 -12.70
N GLU A 50 -9.03 -0.87 -13.97
CA GLU A 50 -10.35 -0.39 -14.40
C GLU A 50 -11.47 -1.34 -13.97
N ALA A 51 -11.28 -2.64 -14.22
CA ALA A 51 -12.25 -3.65 -13.81
C ALA A 51 -12.42 -3.75 -12.29
N LEU A 52 -11.36 -3.49 -11.51
CA LEU A 52 -11.43 -3.42 -10.05
C LEU A 52 -12.32 -2.24 -9.63
N ILE A 53 -12.09 -1.06 -10.19
CA ILE A 53 -12.88 0.15 -9.90
C ILE A 53 -14.35 -0.11 -10.22
N ASP A 54 -14.65 -0.57 -11.43
CA ASP A 54 -16.02 -0.79 -11.89
C ASP A 54 -16.78 -1.79 -11.01
N GLN A 55 -16.14 -2.90 -10.65
CA GLN A 55 -16.80 -3.93 -9.85
C GLN A 55 -17.00 -3.50 -8.40
N LEU A 56 -16.01 -2.86 -7.77
CA LEU A 56 -16.13 -2.42 -6.39
C LEU A 56 -17.11 -1.23 -6.26
N THR A 57 -17.06 -0.27 -7.17
CA THR A 57 -18.03 0.84 -7.16
C THR A 57 -19.45 0.35 -7.47
N GLY A 58 -19.60 -0.57 -8.42
CA GLY A 58 -20.86 -1.25 -8.70
C GLY A 58 -21.43 -2.05 -7.51
N ALA A 59 -20.55 -2.51 -6.60
CA ALA A 59 -20.91 -3.18 -5.36
C ALA A 59 -21.15 -2.21 -4.17
N GLY A 60 -21.11 -0.89 -4.42
CA GLY A 60 -21.41 0.14 -3.42
C GLY A 60 -20.24 0.61 -2.57
N TYR A 61 -19.00 0.34 -3.03
CA TYR A 61 -17.80 0.93 -2.42
C TYR A 61 -17.49 2.30 -3.05
N GLU A 62 -17.01 3.21 -2.26
CA GLU A 62 -16.43 4.48 -2.71
C GLU A 62 -14.95 4.26 -3.02
N HIS A 63 -14.50 4.57 -4.25
CA HIS A 63 -13.09 4.67 -4.60
C HIS A 63 -12.58 6.04 -4.13
N TYR A 64 -12.04 6.13 -2.92
CA TYR A 64 -11.75 7.41 -2.28
C TYR A 64 -10.28 7.87 -2.41
N GLU A 65 -9.41 6.97 -2.82
CA GLU A 65 -8.03 7.28 -3.23
C GLU A 65 -7.49 6.13 -4.13
N ILE A 66 -6.25 6.21 -4.59
CA ILE A 66 -5.71 5.36 -5.68
C ILE A 66 -5.92 3.85 -5.44
N SER A 67 -5.64 3.38 -4.24
CA SER A 67 -5.63 1.93 -3.92
C SER A 67 -6.69 1.50 -2.92
N ASN A 68 -7.49 2.44 -2.41
CA ASN A 68 -8.40 2.17 -1.31
C ASN A 68 -9.87 2.43 -1.66
N PHE A 69 -10.68 1.48 -1.26
CA PHE A 69 -12.12 1.47 -1.43
C PHE A 69 -12.79 1.27 -0.07
N ALA A 70 -13.90 1.94 0.17
CA ALA A 70 -14.61 1.82 1.44
C ALA A 70 -16.12 1.92 1.25
N ARG A 71 -16.89 1.26 2.11
CA ARG A 71 -18.30 1.56 2.27
C ARG A 71 -18.48 3.01 2.69
N PRO A 72 -19.60 3.68 2.36
CA PRO A 72 -19.87 5.04 2.83
C PRO A 72 -19.69 5.17 4.34
N GLY A 73 -18.89 6.14 4.78
CA GLY A 73 -18.56 6.35 6.19
C GLY A 73 -17.40 5.52 6.76
N PHE A 74 -16.82 4.57 5.99
CA PHE A 74 -15.73 3.69 6.44
C PHE A 74 -14.38 3.99 5.80
N ARG A 75 -14.18 5.19 5.23
CA ARG A 75 -12.88 5.61 4.71
C ARG A 75 -11.83 5.61 5.82
N SER A 76 -10.65 5.06 5.54
CA SER A 76 -9.55 5.06 6.49
C SER A 76 -9.10 6.48 6.81
N ARG A 77 -9.22 6.89 8.07
CA ARG A 77 -8.73 8.20 8.56
C ARG A 77 -7.22 8.29 8.41
N HIS A 78 -6.50 7.20 8.68
CA HIS A 78 -5.05 7.13 8.56
C HIS A 78 -4.60 7.33 7.10
N ASN A 79 -5.15 6.57 6.15
CA ASN A 79 -4.81 6.70 4.74
C ASN A 79 -5.17 8.09 4.19
N SER A 80 -6.35 8.61 4.55
CA SER A 80 -6.78 9.94 4.15
C SER A 80 -5.85 11.05 4.66
N SER A 81 -5.24 10.88 5.84
CA SER A 81 -4.37 11.89 6.43
C SER A 81 -3.12 12.16 5.58
N TYR A 82 -2.61 11.17 4.84
CA TYR A 82 -1.47 11.37 3.92
C TYR A 82 -1.82 12.33 2.77
N TRP A 83 -3.03 12.24 2.25
CA TRP A 83 -3.52 13.09 1.16
C TRP A 83 -3.87 14.52 1.61
N HIS A 84 -4.08 14.71 2.92
CA HIS A 84 -4.38 16.02 3.52
C HIS A 84 -3.16 16.66 4.19
N GLU A 85 -1.94 16.17 3.91
CA GLU A 85 -0.69 16.70 4.44
C GLU A 85 -0.67 16.81 5.98
N VAL A 86 -1.34 15.90 6.67
CA VAL A 86 -1.35 15.84 8.13
C VAL A 86 0.02 15.40 8.63
N PRO A 87 0.67 16.14 9.55
CA PRO A 87 1.93 15.72 10.14
C PRO A 87 1.78 14.39 10.87
N TYR A 88 2.83 13.56 10.78
CA TYR A 88 2.87 12.27 11.49
C TYR A 88 4.29 11.93 11.93
N ILE A 89 4.40 11.10 12.96
CA ILE A 89 5.66 10.56 13.47
C ILE A 89 5.68 9.06 13.20
N GLY A 90 6.73 8.61 12.51
CA GLY A 90 6.99 7.20 12.26
C GLY A 90 7.71 6.56 13.44
N ILE A 91 7.18 5.46 13.95
CA ILE A 91 7.75 4.68 15.05
C ILE A 91 8.13 3.31 14.50
N GLY A 92 9.40 2.95 14.67
CA GLY A 92 9.96 1.67 14.21
C GLY A 92 11.03 1.84 13.13
N ALA A 93 11.75 0.74 12.83
CA ALA A 93 12.73 0.69 11.75
C ALA A 93 12.06 1.00 10.41
N ALA A 94 12.75 1.74 9.53
CA ALA A 94 12.27 2.24 8.24
C ALA A 94 11.02 3.15 8.29
N ALA A 95 10.47 3.45 9.46
CA ALA A 95 9.27 4.28 9.57
C ALA A 95 9.55 5.74 9.18
N HIS A 96 8.63 6.31 8.42
CA HIS A 96 8.71 7.68 7.94
C HIS A 96 7.99 8.64 8.87
N SER A 97 8.50 9.86 8.96
CA SER A 97 7.86 11.00 9.64
C SER A 97 7.68 12.16 8.67
N TYR A 98 6.69 12.99 8.92
CA TYR A 98 6.40 14.19 8.13
C TYR A 98 5.94 15.33 9.04
N ASN A 99 6.56 16.50 8.89
CA ASN A 99 6.27 17.69 9.72
C ASN A 99 5.72 18.89 8.92
N ARG A 100 5.19 18.66 7.71
CA ARG A 100 4.75 19.63 6.68
C ARG A 100 5.88 20.34 5.93
N LYS A 101 7.11 20.32 6.41
CA LYS A 101 8.26 20.97 5.74
C LYS A 101 9.21 19.96 5.12
N GLN A 102 9.37 18.84 5.78
CA GLN A 102 10.30 17.78 5.36
C GLN A 102 9.78 16.41 5.76
N ARG A 103 10.26 15.40 5.04
CA ARG A 103 10.14 14.00 5.43
C ARG A 103 11.48 13.53 5.99
N SER A 104 11.41 12.67 6.99
CA SER A 104 12.54 11.92 7.53
C SER A 104 12.12 10.45 7.70
N TRP A 105 13.09 9.58 7.84
CA TRP A 105 12.85 8.15 8.07
C TRP A 105 13.91 7.59 9.02
N ASN A 106 13.51 6.57 9.74
CA ASN A 106 14.37 5.86 10.65
C ASN A 106 15.26 4.86 9.89
N ILE A 107 16.36 4.45 10.51
CA ILE A 107 17.26 3.43 9.97
C ILE A 107 16.47 2.14 9.67
N GLU A 108 16.67 1.57 8.48
CA GLU A 108 15.92 0.39 8.01
C GLU A 108 16.31 -0.90 8.75
N ASN A 109 17.59 -1.05 9.07
CA ASN A 109 18.06 -2.25 9.75
C ASN A 109 17.57 -2.29 11.21
N ILE A 110 16.78 -3.29 11.54
CA ILE A 110 16.13 -3.46 12.85
C ILE A 110 17.13 -3.46 14.01
N GLN A 111 18.24 -4.19 13.88
CA GLN A 111 19.24 -4.29 14.95
C GLN A 111 19.95 -2.96 15.18
N THR A 112 20.24 -2.23 14.10
CA THR A 112 20.84 -0.91 14.18
C THR A 112 19.84 0.10 14.77
N TYR A 113 18.55 0.03 14.38
CA TYR A 113 17.50 0.85 14.94
C TYR A 113 17.38 0.66 16.47
N ILE A 114 17.29 -0.60 16.92
CA ILE A 114 17.22 -0.92 18.36
C ILE A 114 18.41 -0.36 19.13
N ARG A 115 19.63 -0.51 18.56
CA ARG A 115 20.86 0.02 19.19
C ARG A 115 20.82 1.54 19.26
N SER A 116 20.49 2.22 18.16
CA SER A 116 20.41 3.68 18.12
C SER A 116 19.43 4.25 19.14
N ILE A 117 18.26 3.60 19.29
CA ILE A 117 17.30 3.98 20.34
C ILE A 117 17.90 3.81 21.74
N GLY A 118 18.59 2.69 21.98
CA GLY A 118 19.26 2.42 23.27
C GLY A 118 20.35 3.46 23.62
N ASP A 119 21.04 3.96 22.58
CA ASP A 119 22.10 4.97 22.69
C ASP A 119 21.55 6.42 22.69
N GLY A 120 20.23 6.61 22.59
CA GLY A 120 19.59 7.93 22.52
C GLY A 120 19.84 8.67 21.20
N ILE A 121 20.18 7.95 20.12
CA ILE A 121 20.42 8.47 18.78
C ILE A 121 19.17 8.15 17.93
N LEU A 122 18.53 9.18 17.41
CA LEU A 122 17.37 9.06 16.51
C LEU A 122 17.75 9.58 15.12
#